data_e5ed94c934a78e08cc88980191d1cbc3
#
_entry.id   e5ed94c934a78e08cc88980191d1cbc3
#
_cell.length_a   1.000
_cell.length_b   1.000
_cell.length_c   1.000
_cell.angle_alpha   90.00
_cell.angle_beta   90.00
_cell.angle_gamma   90.00
#
_symmetry.space_group_name_H-M   'P 1'
#
loop_
_entity.id
_entity.type
_entity.pdbx_description
1 polymer ?
#
loop_
_entity_poly.entity_id
_entity_poly.type
_entity_poly.pdbx_seq_one_letter_code
_entity_poly.pdbx_strand_id
1 'polypeptide(L)'
;MLRFAEHLELQDFRLRTCTTYYRALRLISEHFDKDPTALSEADLRGFFVHLRRDRKVAPKSCRQFLAAAKHFYRGMLGREFASLDQIKARDRETLPTVLTSDEVARVISAVPLLRYRVPLLLIYASGLRVRECIHLTVDDIDGPGNRLFIRDGKGGKDRYTILSTPVYLELKRYWCFHKNRKWLFPAVGRGLRDSSGAALHMRGASEPMDTGSLRSRLLAAARTQRVTKKVTCHNLRHSFATHLAAAGVPLHQLQSYLGHAHIETTTLYAHLTPINHVEAIAYVDALVAPILSR
;
A
#
# COMPACT_ATOMS: atom_id res chain seq x y z
N MET A 1 -26.77 -5.72 -12.44
CA MET A 1 -25.31 -5.56 -12.16
C MET A 1 -24.68 -4.44 -12.98
N LEU A 2 -24.90 -4.32 -14.32
CA LEU A 2 -24.39 -3.20 -15.14
C LEU A 2 -24.81 -1.83 -14.60
N ARG A 3 -26.10 -1.62 -14.30
CA ARG A 3 -26.62 -0.37 -13.70
C ARG A 3 -25.94 0.03 -12.39
N PHE A 4 -25.43 -0.93 -11.61
CA PHE A 4 -24.69 -0.62 -10.39
C PHE A 4 -23.27 -0.12 -10.67
N ALA A 5 -22.63 -0.64 -11.71
CA ALA A 5 -21.33 -0.14 -12.15
C ALA A 5 -21.47 1.33 -12.61
N GLU A 6 -22.45 1.61 -13.46
CA GLU A 6 -22.80 2.97 -13.92
C GLU A 6 -23.12 3.91 -12.73
N HIS A 7 -23.91 3.44 -11.77
CA HIS A 7 -24.22 4.23 -10.57
C HIS A 7 -22.95 4.59 -9.78
N LEU A 8 -22.01 3.65 -9.60
CA LEU A 8 -20.75 3.91 -8.89
C LEU A 8 -19.83 4.85 -9.67
N GLU A 9 -19.81 4.77 -10.99
CA GLU A 9 -19.08 5.68 -11.87
C GLU A 9 -19.62 7.12 -11.77
N LEU A 10 -20.94 7.29 -11.80
CA LEU A 10 -21.59 8.60 -11.62
C LEU A 10 -21.32 9.22 -10.23
N GLN A 11 -21.01 8.41 -9.22
CA GLN A 11 -20.60 8.85 -7.88
C GLN A 11 -19.09 9.08 -7.76
N ASP A 12 -18.33 9.08 -8.87
CA ASP A 12 -16.88 9.28 -8.93
C ASP A 12 -16.08 8.29 -8.06
N PHE A 13 -16.58 7.06 -7.91
CA PHE A 13 -15.83 6.03 -7.21
C PHE A 13 -14.66 5.53 -8.05
N ARG A 14 -13.48 5.44 -7.45
CA ARG A 14 -12.31 4.84 -8.11
C ARG A 14 -12.63 3.40 -8.52
N LEU A 15 -12.16 2.98 -9.70
CA LEU A 15 -12.36 1.65 -10.30
C LEU A 15 -12.14 0.49 -9.30
N ARG A 16 -11.15 0.62 -8.40
CA ARG A 16 -10.90 -0.38 -7.37
C ARG A 16 -12.03 -0.49 -6.35
N THR A 17 -12.66 0.62 -5.98
CA THR A 17 -13.82 0.62 -5.08
C THR A 17 -15.01 -0.01 -5.77
N CYS A 18 -15.26 0.35 -7.03
CA CYS A 18 -16.29 -0.25 -7.87
C CYS A 18 -16.12 -1.78 -7.95
N THR A 19 -14.91 -2.25 -8.26
CA THR A 19 -14.59 -3.70 -8.30
C THR A 19 -14.84 -4.38 -6.96
N THR A 20 -14.51 -3.72 -5.85
CA THR A 20 -14.71 -4.28 -4.50
C THR A 20 -16.19 -4.37 -4.16
N TYR A 21 -16.98 -3.34 -4.47
CA TYR A 21 -18.42 -3.32 -4.23
C TYR A 21 -19.16 -4.33 -5.12
N TYR A 22 -18.76 -4.41 -6.38
CA TYR A 22 -19.29 -5.40 -7.31
C TYR A 22 -19.07 -6.83 -6.82
N ARG A 23 -17.84 -7.15 -6.37
CA ARG A 23 -17.53 -8.47 -5.79
C ARG A 23 -18.35 -8.76 -4.54
N ALA A 24 -18.55 -7.74 -3.69
CA ALA A 24 -19.35 -7.89 -2.49
C ALA A 24 -20.80 -8.25 -2.82
N LEU A 25 -21.44 -7.54 -3.76
CA LEU A 25 -22.80 -7.86 -4.20
C LEU A 25 -22.90 -9.22 -4.88
N ARG A 26 -21.91 -9.57 -5.69
CA ARG A 26 -21.87 -10.90 -6.32
C ARG A 26 -21.87 -12.01 -5.27
N LEU A 27 -21.04 -11.88 -4.22
CA LEU A 27 -21.00 -12.86 -3.12
C LEU A 27 -22.30 -12.92 -2.32
N ILE A 28 -23.01 -11.78 -2.17
CA ILE A 28 -24.36 -11.77 -1.56
C ILE A 28 -25.34 -12.55 -2.44
N SER A 29 -25.34 -12.28 -3.74
CA SER A 29 -26.21 -12.95 -4.71
C SER A 29 -25.93 -14.46 -4.78
N GLU A 30 -24.66 -14.85 -4.88
CA GLU A 30 -24.22 -16.25 -4.91
C GLU A 30 -24.63 -17.01 -3.62
N HIS A 31 -24.61 -16.35 -2.46
CA HIS A 31 -25.00 -16.98 -1.20
C HIS A 31 -26.47 -17.42 -1.15
N PHE A 32 -27.35 -16.67 -1.80
CA PHE A 32 -28.80 -16.93 -1.82
C PHE A 32 -29.28 -17.55 -3.13
N ASP A 33 -28.39 -17.69 -4.12
CA ASP A 33 -28.74 -18.07 -5.50
C ASP A 33 -29.93 -17.22 -6.04
N LYS A 34 -29.87 -15.89 -5.77
CA LYS A 34 -30.92 -14.95 -6.14
C LYS A 34 -30.33 -13.67 -6.73
N ASP A 35 -31.11 -13.03 -7.61
CA ASP A 35 -30.77 -11.67 -8.04
C ASP A 35 -30.71 -10.72 -6.83
N PRO A 36 -29.71 -9.86 -6.70
CA PRO A 36 -29.60 -8.93 -5.58
C PRO A 36 -30.85 -8.04 -5.40
N THR A 37 -31.54 -7.72 -6.49
CA THR A 37 -32.76 -6.88 -6.42
C THR A 37 -33.94 -7.59 -5.77
N ALA A 38 -33.94 -8.93 -5.75
CA ALA A 38 -34.99 -9.76 -5.17
C ALA A 38 -34.77 -10.06 -3.68
N LEU A 39 -33.62 -9.69 -3.12
CA LEU A 39 -33.32 -9.97 -1.72
C LEU A 39 -34.08 -9.04 -0.79
N SER A 40 -34.57 -9.65 0.29
CA SER A 40 -35.24 -8.96 1.39
C SER A 40 -34.25 -8.42 2.44
N GLU A 41 -34.74 -7.57 3.33
CA GLU A 41 -33.97 -7.12 4.49
C GLU A 41 -33.58 -8.28 5.41
N ALA A 42 -34.46 -9.28 5.57
CA ALA A 42 -34.18 -10.47 6.36
C ALA A 42 -33.05 -11.31 5.75
N ASP A 43 -33.03 -11.46 4.43
CA ASP A 43 -31.92 -12.15 3.71
C ASP A 43 -30.58 -11.44 3.99
N LEU A 44 -30.52 -10.13 3.85
CA LEU A 44 -29.30 -9.38 4.12
C LEU A 44 -28.83 -9.51 5.57
N ARG A 45 -29.75 -9.43 6.52
CA ARG A 45 -29.43 -9.66 7.94
C ARG A 45 -28.85 -11.05 8.14
N GLY A 46 -29.48 -12.08 7.54
CA GLY A 46 -29.01 -13.47 7.57
C GLY A 46 -27.59 -13.61 7.01
N PHE A 47 -27.31 -12.96 5.87
CA PHE A 47 -25.99 -12.95 5.27
C PHE A 47 -24.91 -12.36 6.19
N PHE A 48 -25.17 -11.23 6.84
CA PHE A 48 -24.19 -10.64 7.75
C PHE A 48 -23.98 -11.47 9.03
N VAL A 49 -25.02 -12.18 9.50
CA VAL A 49 -24.88 -13.15 10.59
C VAL A 49 -24.00 -14.30 10.14
N HIS A 50 -24.24 -14.87 8.94
CA HIS A 50 -23.43 -15.93 8.33
C HIS A 50 -21.96 -15.49 8.18
N LEU A 51 -21.69 -14.30 7.65
CA LEU A 51 -20.32 -13.78 7.53
C LEU A 51 -19.59 -13.76 8.88
N ARG A 52 -20.29 -13.43 9.96
CA ARG A 52 -19.69 -13.32 11.30
C ARG A 52 -19.53 -14.67 12.00
N ARG A 53 -20.57 -15.50 12.01
CA ARG A 53 -20.62 -16.75 12.78
C ARG A 53 -19.92 -17.88 12.04
N ASP A 54 -20.28 -18.10 10.77
CA ASP A 54 -19.86 -19.28 10.02
C ASP A 54 -18.53 -19.03 9.29
N ARG A 55 -18.46 -17.90 8.57
CA ARG A 55 -17.27 -17.56 7.79
C ARG A 55 -16.18 -16.83 8.59
N LYS A 56 -16.47 -16.36 9.80
CA LYS A 56 -15.55 -15.60 10.68
C LYS A 56 -14.78 -14.48 9.94
N VAL A 57 -15.49 -13.79 9.05
CA VAL A 57 -14.92 -12.73 8.21
C VAL A 57 -14.45 -11.57 9.08
N ALA A 58 -13.26 -11.05 8.78
CA ALA A 58 -12.69 -9.92 9.51
C ALA A 58 -13.62 -8.68 9.47
N PRO A 59 -13.75 -7.92 10.58
CA PRO A 59 -14.64 -6.75 10.67
C PRO A 59 -14.46 -5.74 9.53
N LYS A 60 -13.22 -5.52 9.12
CA LYS A 60 -12.89 -4.64 7.99
C LYS A 60 -13.53 -5.09 6.67
N SER A 61 -13.54 -6.40 6.40
CA SER A 61 -14.19 -6.97 5.22
C SER A 61 -15.70 -6.88 5.34
N CYS A 62 -16.26 -7.13 6.53
CA CYS A 62 -17.70 -6.94 6.78
C CYS A 62 -18.14 -5.51 6.50
N ARG A 63 -17.33 -4.50 6.87
CA ARG A 63 -17.62 -3.09 6.54
C ARG A 63 -17.64 -2.83 5.03
N GLN A 64 -16.79 -3.49 4.25
CA GLN A 64 -16.80 -3.36 2.79
C GLN A 64 -18.10 -3.95 2.19
N PHE A 65 -18.52 -5.13 2.68
CA PHE A 65 -19.81 -5.72 2.28
C PHE A 65 -20.98 -4.81 2.65
N LEU A 66 -20.96 -4.26 3.86
CA LEU A 66 -22.01 -3.36 4.35
C LEU A 66 -22.07 -2.07 3.51
N ALA A 67 -20.93 -1.46 3.20
CA ALA A 67 -20.87 -0.29 2.36
C ALA A 67 -21.41 -0.57 0.95
N ALA A 68 -21.03 -1.69 0.33
CA ALA A 68 -21.54 -2.11 -0.97
C ALA A 68 -23.07 -2.31 -0.94
N ALA A 69 -23.59 -2.98 0.08
CA ALA A 69 -25.03 -3.19 0.26
C ALA A 69 -25.78 -1.85 0.42
N LYS A 70 -25.28 -0.93 1.25
CA LYS A 70 -25.88 0.40 1.42
C LYS A 70 -25.91 1.19 0.11
N HIS A 71 -24.82 1.21 -0.65
CA HIS A 71 -24.77 1.89 -1.95
C HIS A 71 -25.73 1.26 -2.96
N PHE A 72 -25.87 -0.06 -2.96
CA PHE A 72 -26.79 -0.74 -3.87
C PHE A 72 -28.24 -0.53 -3.48
N TYR A 73 -28.63 -0.89 -2.25
CA TYR A 73 -30.05 -0.86 -1.85
C TYR A 73 -30.56 0.55 -1.62
N ARG A 74 -29.87 1.37 -0.83
CA ARG A 74 -30.28 2.75 -0.57
C ARG A 74 -29.94 3.68 -1.73
N GLY A 75 -28.68 3.65 -2.23
CA GLY A 75 -28.21 4.61 -3.23
C GLY A 75 -28.83 4.38 -4.62
N MET A 76 -28.88 3.14 -5.09
CA MET A 76 -29.34 2.83 -6.44
C MET A 76 -30.84 2.44 -6.50
N LEU A 77 -31.30 1.61 -5.55
CA LEU A 77 -32.69 1.10 -5.58
C LEU A 77 -33.67 1.94 -4.77
N GLY A 78 -33.21 2.94 -4.00
CA GLY A 78 -34.05 3.74 -3.12
C GLY A 78 -34.72 2.93 -1.99
N ARG A 79 -34.20 1.75 -1.66
CA ARG A 79 -34.72 0.87 -0.61
C ARG A 79 -33.99 1.12 0.70
N GLU A 80 -34.77 1.51 1.73
CA GLU A 80 -34.22 1.68 3.07
C GLU A 80 -34.37 0.39 3.88
N PHE A 81 -33.23 -0.18 4.28
CA PHE A 81 -33.17 -1.36 5.14
C PHE A 81 -32.57 -0.96 6.48
N ALA A 82 -33.42 -0.76 7.49
CA ALA A 82 -33.02 -0.31 8.83
C ALA A 82 -31.99 -1.23 9.49
N SER A 83 -32.04 -2.53 9.21
CA SER A 83 -31.07 -3.50 9.72
C SER A 83 -29.64 -3.23 9.27
N LEU A 84 -29.42 -2.64 8.09
CA LEU A 84 -28.07 -2.29 7.62
C LEU A 84 -27.41 -1.21 8.49
N ASP A 85 -28.19 -0.35 9.13
CA ASP A 85 -27.66 0.68 10.03
C ASP A 85 -27.32 0.11 11.42
N GLN A 86 -27.97 -0.98 11.81
CA GLN A 86 -27.73 -1.68 13.07
C GLN A 86 -26.47 -2.57 13.03
N ILE A 87 -25.96 -2.91 11.83
CA ILE A 87 -24.80 -3.76 11.69
C ILE A 87 -23.52 -2.98 12.04
N LYS A 88 -22.98 -3.24 13.22
CA LYS A 88 -21.73 -2.64 13.70
C LYS A 88 -20.57 -3.62 13.50
N ALA A 89 -19.61 -3.27 12.66
CA ALA A 89 -18.38 -4.02 12.46
C ALA A 89 -17.21 -3.25 13.10
N ARG A 90 -17.07 -3.36 14.43
CA ARG A 90 -15.97 -2.70 15.18
C ARG A 90 -14.68 -3.47 14.94
N ASP A 91 -13.63 -2.77 14.51
CA ASP A 91 -12.26 -3.30 14.56
C ASP A 91 -11.77 -3.25 16.00
N ARG A 92 -11.00 -4.26 16.41
CA ARG A 92 -10.08 -4.10 17.52
C ARG A 92 -8.92 -3.26 16.98
N GLU A 93 -8.66 -2.13 17.61
CA GLU A 93 -7.44 -1.38 17.34
C GLU A 93 -6.26 -2.27 17.74
N THR A 94 -5.57 -2.76 16.75
CA THR A 94 -4.30 -3.47 16.95
C THR A 94 -3.18 -2.52 16.59
N LEU A 95 -2.22 -2.38 17.48
CA LEU A 95 -1.02 -1.60 17.19
C LEU A 95 -0.36 -2.16 15.94
N PRO A 96 0.09 -1.30 15.01
CA PRO A 96 0.76 -1.75 13.81
C PRO A 96 2.05 -2.49 14.16
N THR A 97 2.32 -3.59 13.47
CA THR A 97 3.58 -4.31 13.60
C THR A 97 4.72 -3.45 13.08
N VAL A 98 5.64 -3.10 13.95
CA VAL A 98 6.87 -2.35 13.64
C VAL A 98 8.05 -3.31 13.63
N LEU A 99 8.84 -3.26 12.57
CA LEU A 99 10.12 -3.97 12.45
C LEU A 99 11.22 -3.07 13.04
N THR A 100 12.20 -3.66 13.71
CA THR A 100 13.41 -2.91 14.10
C THR A 100 14.25 -2.57 12.88
N SER A 101 15.17 -1.61 13.00
CA SER A 101 16.11 -1.25 11.92
C SER A 101 16.96 -2.45 11.48
N ASP A 102 17.40 -3.28 12.42
CA ASP A 102 18.13 -4.52 12.11
C ASP A 102 17.26 -5.56 11.38
N GLU A 103 16.01 -5.79 11.81
CA GLU A 103 15.07 -6.67 11.11
C GLU A 103 14.84 -6.20 9.66
N VAL A 104 14.67 -4.89 9.46
CA VAL A 104 14.52 -4.30 8.11
C VAL A 104 15.78 -4.51 7.28
N ALA A 105 16.94 -4.21 7.83
CA ALA A 105 18.22 -4.36 7.15
C ALA A 105 18.46 -5.82 6.73
N ARG A 106 18.27 -6.78 7.63
CA ARG A 106 18.40 -8.21 7.33
C ARG A 106 17.43 -8.67 6.24
N VAL A 107 16.16 -8.28 6.32
CA VAL A 107 15.14 -8.71 5.36
C VAL A 107 15.40 -8.12 3.98
N ILE A 108 15.69 -6.83 3.87
CA ILE A 108 15.91 -6.18 2.57
C ILE A 108 17.21 -6.70 1.93
N SER A 109 18.30 -6.83 2.70
CA SER A 109 19.58 -7.34 2.20
C SER A 109 19.49 -8.80 1.74
N ALA A 110 18.59 -9.60 2.33
CA ALA A 110 18.37 -10.99 1.92
C ALA A 110 17.58 -11.13 0.61
N VAL A 111 17.08 -10.02 0.01
CA VAL A 111 16.46 -10.06 -1.32
C VAL A 111 17.56 -10.07 -2.38
N PRO A 112 17.79 -11.18 -3.09
CA PRO A 112 18.97 -11.32 -3.93
C PRO A 112 18.94 -10.46 -5.19
N LEU A 113 17.74 -10.18 -5.71
CA LEU A 113 17.56 -9.50 -6.99
C LEU A 113 17.37 -7.99 -6.80
N LEU A 114 18.29 -7.18 -7.33
CA LEU A 114 18.28 -5.72 -7.24
C LEU A 114 16.91 -5.13 -7.63
N ARG A 115 16.28 -5.66 -8.67
CA ARG A 115 14.96 -5.20 -9.14
C ARG A 115 13.86 -5.30 -8.08
N TYR A 116 14.00 -6.12 -7.06
CA TYR A 116 13.07 -6.21 -5.92
C TYR A 116 13.66 -5.57 -4.66
N ARG A 117 14.98 -5.65 -4.46
CA ARG A 117 15.63 -5.05 -3.30
C ARG A 117 15.53 -3.53 -3.31
N VAL A 118 15.83 -2.89 -4.44
CA VAL A 118 15.85 -1.42 -4.55
C VAL A 118 14.47 -0.78 -4.29
N PRO A 119 13.34 -1.25 -4.88
CA PRO A 119 12.04 -0.69 -4.54
C PRO A 119 11.64 -0.95 -3.08
N LEU A 120 12.03 -2.08 -2.46
CA LEU A 120 11.77 -2.33 -1.04
C LEU A 120 12.57 -1.38 -0.14
N LEU A 121 13.83 -1.12 -0.49
CA LEU A 121 14.67 -0.12 0.16
C LEU A 121 14.00 1.27 0.07
N LEU A 122 13.54 1.67 -1.12
CA LEU A 122 12.88 2.96 -1.31
C LEU A 122 11.56 3.08 -0.54
N ILE A 123 10.75 2.01 -0.49
CA ILE A 123 9.53 1.98 0.33
C ILE A 123 9.86 2.26 1.80
N TYR A 124 10.91 1.66 2.33
CA TYR A 124 11.34 1.89 3.70
C TYR A 124 11.95 3.29 3.89
N ALA A 125 12.89 3.69 3.04
CA ALA A 125 13.65 4.94 3.20
C ALA A 125 12.83 6.22 2.95
N SER A 126 11.71 6.13 2.22
CA SER A 126 10.87 7.29 1.86
C SER A 126 9.41 7.14 2.31
N GLY A 127 9.08 6.07 3.02
CA GLY A 127 7.75 5.83 3.54
C GLY A 127 6.65 5.66 2.48
N LEU A 128 6.98 5.12 1.31
CA LEU A 128 6.04 5.02 0.18
C LEU A 128 5.00 3.90 0.36
N ARG A 129 3.81 4.09 -0.23
CA ARG A 129 2.92 2.96 -0.50
C ARG A 129 3.50 2.13 -1.65
N VAL A 130 3.29 0.81 -1.61
CA VAL A 130 3.83 -0.07 -2.66
C VAL A 130 3.41 0.36 -4.07
N ARG A 131 2.18 0.83 -4.25
CA ARG A 131 1.70 1.32 -5.55
C ARG A 131 2.35 2.65 -5.94
N GLU A 132 2.53 3.57 -5.03
CA GLU A 132 3.27 4.80 -5.25
C GLU A 132 4.68 4.48 -5.74
N CYS A 133 5.40 3.61 -5.02
CA CYS A 133 6.76 3.22 -5.37
C CYS A 133 6.88 2.66 -6.79
N ILE A 134 6.09 1.64 -7.14
CA ILE A 134 6.22 0.99 -8.46
C ILE A 134 5.79 1.86 -9.63
N HIS A 135 4.94 2.89 -9.40
CA HIS A 135 4.51 3.84 -10.44
C HIS A 135 5.38 5.09 -10.53
N LEU A 136 6.49 5.16 -9.77
CA LEU A 136 7.45 6.25 -9.94
C LEU A 136 8.04 6.24 -11.34
N THR A 137 8.10 7.42 -11.93
CA THR A 137 8.82 7.68 -13.18
C THR A 137 10.22 8.22 -12.87
N VAL A 138 11.06 8.24 -13.86
CA VAL A 138 12.41 8.82 -13.73
C VAL A 138 12.33 10.32 -13.40
N ASP A 139 11.32 11.01 -13.96
CA ASP A 139 11.10 12.45 -13.78
C ASP A 139 10.59 12.83 -12.37
N ASP A 140 10.16 11.84 -11.57
CA ASP A 140 9.70 12.07 -10.20
C ASP A 140 10.85 12.22 -9.19
N ILE A 141 12.12 12.07 -9.65
CA ILE A 141 13.29 12.05 -8.80
C ILE A 141 14.01 13.40 -8.86
N ASP A 142 14.01 14.11 -7.74
CA ASP A 142 14.84 15.29 -7.54
C ASP A 142 16.01 14.95 -6.60
N GLY A 143 17.09 14.41 -7.19
CA GLY A 143 18.29 14.02 -6.44
C GLY A 143 18.96 15.20 -5.75
N PRO A 144 19.24 16.34 -6.43
CA PRO A 144 19.80 17.54 -5.81
C PRO A 144 18.94 18.10 -4.68
N GLY A 145 17.61 18.05 -4.84
CA GLY A 145 16.67 18.52 -3.82
C GLY A 145 16.39 17.51 -2.70
N ASN A 146 16.99 16.32 -2.73
CA ASN A 146 16.76 15.23 -1.76
C ASN A 146 15.28 14.88 -1.55
N ARG A 147 14.51 14.84 -2.64
CA ARG A 147 13.06 14.60 -2.60
C ARG A 147 12.54 13.79 -3.78
N LEU A 148 11.42 13.14 -3.53
CA LEU A 148 10.63 12.41 -4.53
C LEU A 148 9.28 13.11 -4.69
N PHE A 149 8.84 13.26 -5.92
CA PHE A 149 7.50 13.73 -6.24
C PHE A 149 6.55 12.54 -6.36
N ILE A 150 5.47 12.52 -5.59
CA ILE A 150 4.47 11.45 -5.58
C ILE A 150 3.18 11.99 -6.17
N ARG A 151 2.86 11.53 -7.38
CA ARG A 151 1.64 11.90 -8.10
C ARG A 151 0.45 11.08 -7.61
N ASP A 152 -0.74 11.66 -7.67
CA ASP A 152 -2.03 10.99 -7.40
C ASP A 152 -2.01 10.13 -6.12
N GLY A 153 -1.50 10.68 -5.03
CA GLY A 153 -1.52 10.05 -3.72
C GLY A 153 -2.94 9.72 -3.26
N LYS A 154 -3.10 9.15 -2.06
CA LYS A 154 -4.42 8.84 -1.51
C LYS A 154 -5.29 10.12 -1.44
N GLY A 155 -6.40 10.15 -2.18
CA GLY A 155 -7.28 11.32 -2.29
C GLY A 155 -6.93 12.25 -3.46
N GLY A 156 -6.09 11.82 -4.43
CA GLY A 156 -5.73 12.63 -5.60
C GLY A 156 -4.77 13.79 -5.30
N LYS A 157 -4.11 13.78 -4.13
CA LYS A 157 -3.20 14.88 -3.74
C LYS A 157 -1.76 14.49 -4.01
N ASP A 158 -1.06 15.35 -4.73
CA ASP A 158 0.38 15.27 -4.94
C ASP A 158 1.14 15.66 -3.67
N ARG A 159 2.35 15.13 -3.51
CA ARG A 159 3.23 15.49 -2.41
C ARG A 159 4.68 15.23 -2.74
N TYR A 160 5.56 15.86 -1.98
CA TYR A 160 6.96 15.47 -1.90
C TYR A 160 7.20 14.59 -0.68
N THR A 161 8.12 13.64 -0.80
CA THR A 161 8.67 12.87 0.31
C THR A 161 10.20 12.89 0.26
N ILE A 162 10.82 12.46 1.35
CA ILE A 162 12.27 12.46 1.53
C ILE A 162 12.95 11.42 0.59
N LEU A 163 14.07 11.82 0.02
CA LEU A 163 14.99 10.94 -0.70
C LEU A 163 16.40 11.18 -0.17
N SER A 164 16.96 10.22 0.55
CA SER A 164 18.34 10.35 1.04
C SER A 164 19.35 10.14 -0.07
N THR A 165 20.51 10.78 0.04
CA THR A 165 21.57 10.71 -0.97
C THR A 165 22.06 9.28 -1.26
N PRO A 166 22.32 8.42 -0.25
CA PRO A 166 22.68 7.02 -0.51
C PRO A 166 21.63 6.25 -1.30
N VAL A 167 20.33 6.46 -1.01
CA VAL A 167 19.22 5.84 -1.73
C VAL A 167 19.14 6.37 -3.17
N TYR A 168 19.34 7.66 -3.38
CA TYR A 168 19.42 8.24 -4.72
C TYR A 168 20.52 7.62 -5.56
N LEU A 169 21.71 7.44 -4.99
CA LEU A 169 22.83 6.80 -5.68
C LEU A 169 22.53 5.34 -6.05
N GLU A 170 21.85 4.61 -5.17
CA GLU A 170 21.44 3.23 -5.46
C GLU A 170 20.35 3.17 -6.53
N LEU A 171 19.38 4.11 -6.54
CA LEU A 171 18.42 4.25 -7.62
C LEU A 171 19.09 4.56 -8.95
N LYS A 172 20.07 5.45 -8.97
CA LYS A 172 20.86 5.78 -10.17
C LYS A 172 21.60 4.57 -10.70
N ARG A 173 22.28 3.81 -9.81
CA ARG A 173 22.97 2.55 -10.16
C ARG A 173 21.98 1.55 -10.77
N TYR A 174 20.82 1.36 -10.14
CA TYR A 174 19.79 0.47 -10.62
C TYR A 174 19.24 0.91 -11.98
N TRP A 175 18.95 2.20 -12.16
CA TRP A 175 18.48 2.74 -13.44
C TRP A 175 19.51 2.55 -14.55
N CYS A 176 20.79 2.71 -14.29
CA CYS A 176 21.86 2.48 -15.27
C CYS A 176 21.86 1.04 -15.82
N PHE A 177 21.34 0.07 -15.07
CA PHE A 177 21.23 -1.32 -15.51
C PHE A 177 20.18 -1.50 -16.63
N HIS A 178 19.01 -0.85 -16.53
CA HIS A 178 17.91 -1.07 -17.48
C HIS A 178 17.64 0.13 -18.37
N LYS A 179 17.95 1.36 -17.97
CA LYS A 179 17.77 2.61 -18.75
C LYS A 179 16.39 2.77 -19.35
N ASN A 180 15.33 2.35 -18.65
CA ASN A 180 13.96 2.61 -19.08
C ASN A 180 13.71 4.13 -19.04
N ARG A 181 13.07 4.68 -20.08
CA ARG A 181 12.88 6.13 -20.20
C ARG A 181 11.76 6.69 -19.33
N LYS A 182 10.83 5.85 -18.93
CA LYS A 182 9.65 6.26 -18.16
C LYS A 182 9.68 5.72 -16.74
N TRP A 183 9.70 4.38 -16.60
CA TRP A 183 9.52 3.74 -15.31
C TRP A 183 10.83 3.57 -14.56
N LEU A 184 10.83 4.00 -13.28
CA LEU A 184 11.94 3.72 -12.40
C LEU A 184 12.02 2.22 -12.08
N PHE A 185 10.86 1.56 -11.97
CA PHE A 185 10.74 0.12 -11.71
C PHE A 185 9.91 -0.55 -12.82
N PRO A 186 10.50 -0.76 -14.00
CA PRO A 186 9.80 -1.34 -15.14
C PRO A 186 9.48 -2.82 -14.93
N ALA A 187 8.44 -3.31 -15.60
CA ALA A 187 8.10 -4.71 -15.63
C ALA A 187 9.19 -5.56 -16.27
N VAL A 188 9.34 -6.79 -15.78
CA VAL A 188 10.13 -7.84 -16.42
C VAL A 188 9.17 -8.89 -16.94
N GLY A 189 9.28 -9.29 -18.20
CA GLY A 189 8.44 -10.31 -18.81
C GLY A 189 8.39 -11.61 -18.00
N ARG A 190 7.30 -12.38 -18.13
CA ARG A 190 7.15 -13.66 -17.46
C ARG A 190 8.26 -14.64 -17.90
N GLY A 191 8.83 -15.38 -16.96
CA GLY A 191 9.82 -16.42 -17.25
C GLY A 191 11.28 -15.96 -17.31
N LEU A 192 11.56 -14.65 -17.32
CA LEU A 192 12.93 -14.13 -17.31
C LEU A 192 13.47 -14.13 -15.87
N ARG A 193 14.36 -15.06 -15.60
CA ARG A 193 15.28 -15.01 -14.46
C ARG A 193 16.44 -14.10 -14.85
N ASP A 194 17.26 -13.62 -13.89
CA ASP A 194 18.36 -12.66 -14.09
C ASP A 194 19.38 -13.07 -15.16
N SER A 195 18.93 -13.09 -16.39
CA SER A 195 19.76 -13.25 -17.58
C SER A 195 20.02 -11.89 -18.20
N SER A 196 21.03 -11.80 -19.06
CA SER A 196 21.34 -10.62 -19.88
C SER A 196 20.12 -10.06 -20.65
N GLY A 197 19.10 -10.88 -20.87
CA GLY A 197 17.82 -10.46 -21.47
C GLY A 197 16.93 -9.62 -20.55
N ALA A 198 17.07 -9.71 -19.22
CA ALA A 198 16.20 -8.98 -18.29
C ALA A 198 16.35 -7.45 -18.43
N ALA A 199 17.57 -6.95 -18.57
CA ALA A 199 17.84 -5.52 -18.77
C ALA A 199 17.20 -4.98 -20.03
N LEU A 200 17.27 -5.72 -21.14
CA LEU A 200 16.68 -5.34 -22.41
C LEU A 200 15.14 -5.28 -22.33
N HIS A 201 14.52 -6.30 -21.73
CA HIS A 201 13.07 -6.29 -21.49
C HIS A 201 12.63 -5.14 -20.59
N MET A 202 13.35 -4.87 -19.50
CA MET A 202 13.10 -3.75 -18.61
C MET A 202 13.22 -2.42 -19.34
N ARG A 203 14.22 -2.27 -20.23
CA ARG A 203 14.40 -1.06 -21.03
C ARG A 203 13.22 -0.75 -21.94
N GLY A 204 12.63 -1.76 -22.57
CA GLY A 204 11.47 -1.64 -23.47
C GLY A 204 10.11 -1.72 -22.77
N ALA A 205 10.05 -1.96 -21.46
CA ALA A 205 8.79 -2.16 -20.76
C ALA A 205 7.91 -0.89 -20.77
N SER A 206 6.68 -1.04 -21.25
CA SER A 206 5.64 0.01 -21.23
C SER A 206 4.93 0.12 -19.88
N GLU A 207 4.99 -0.93 -19.06
CA GLU A 207 4.29 -1.05 -17.79
C GLU A 207 5.27 -1.12 -16.61
N PRO A 208 4.86 -0.67 -15.41
CA PRO A 208 5.63 -0.82 -14.20
C PRO A 208 5.60 -2.27 -13.69
N MET A 209 6.49 -2.60 -12.77
CA MET A 209 6.55 -3.93 -12.15
C MET A 209 5.26 -4.27 -11.40
N ASP A 210 4.99 -5.58 -11.26
CA ASP A 210 3.85 -6.07 -10.49
C ASP A 210 4.09 -6.04 -8.97
N THR A 211 3.08 -5.56 -8.22
CA THR A 211 3.12 -5.53 -6.75
C THR A 211 3.13 -6.90 -6.10
N GLY A 212 2.55 -7.90 -6.75
CA GLY A 212 2.48 -9.28 -6.24
C GLY A 212 3.86 -9.91 -6.17
N SER A 213 4.65 -9.74 -7.24
CA SER A 213 6.02 -10.21 -7.30
C SER A 213 6.89 -9.58 -6.21
N LEU A 214 6.79 -8.26 -6.02
CA LEU A 214 7.53 -7.55 -4.98
C LEU A 214 7.18 -8.07 -3.57
N ARG A 215 5.88 -8.22 -3.28
CA ARG A 215 5.39 -8.76 -1.99
C ARG A 215 5.85 -10.19 -1.74
N SER A 216 5.81 -11.03 -2.77
CA SER A 216 6.26 -12.42 -2.68
C SER A 216 7.74 -12.53 -2.32
N ARG A 217 8.60 -11.68 -2.92
CA ARG A 217 10.03 -11.65 -2.62
C ARG A 217 10.33 -11.13 -1.23
N LEU A 218 9.63 -10.10 -0.78
CA LEU A 218 9.73 -9.61 0.59
C LEU A 218 9.36 -10.70 1.61
N LEU A 219 8.26 -11.41 1.37
CA LEU A 219 7.82 -12.48 2.27
C LEU A 219 8.80 -13.65 2.30
N ALA A 220 9.36 -14.04 1.14
CA ALA A 220 10.39 -15.08 1.06
C ALA A 220 11.63 -14.68 1.86
N ALA A 221 12.14 -13.46 1.70
CA ALA A 221 13.28 -12.94 2.44
C ALA A 221 13.04 -12.91 3.96
N ALA A 222 11.83 -12.47 4.38
CA ALA A 222 11.47 -12.47 5.80
C ALA A 222 11.48 -13.88 6.41
N ARG A 223 11.00 -14.88 5.68
CA ARG A 223 11.05 -16.30 6.10
C ARG A 223 12.49 -16.81 6.22
N THR A 224 13.32 -16.54 5.22
CA THR A 224 14.76 -16.91 5.24
C THR A 224 15.49 -16.30 6.44
N GLN A 225 15.14 -15.04 6.78
CA GLN A 225 15.73 -14.34 7.95
C GLN A 225 15.05 -14.69 9.27
N ARG A 226 14.11 -15.64 9.29
CA ARG A 226 13.38 -16.10 10.49
C ARG A 226 12.71 -14.96 11.27
N VAL A 227 12.25 -13.93 10.57
CA VAL A 227 11.49 -12.84 11.21
C VAL A 227 10.09 -13.34 11.53
N THR A 228 9.76 -13.41 12.83
CA THR A 228 8.47 -13.94 13.32
C THR A 228 7.33 -12.95 13.15
N LYS A 229 7.64 -11.67 13.09
CA LYS A 229 6.66 -10.60 12.86
C LYS A 229 6.08 -10.67 11.46
N LYS A 230 4.86 -10.17 11.29
CA LYS A 230 4.24 -10.02 9.96
C LYS A 230 5.01 -8.98 9.15
N VAL A 231 5.65 -9.40 8.05
CA VAL A 231 6.41 -8.52 7.15
C VAL A 231 5.62 -8.28 5.87
N THR A 232 5.32 -7.01 5.60
CA THR A 232 4.67 -6.54 4.37
C THR A 232 5.25 -5.20 3.95
N CYS A 233 5.06 -4.78 2.71
CA CYS A 233 5.46 -3.43 2.27
C CYS A 233 4.82 -2.32 3.13
N HIS A 234 3.64 -2.58 3.69
CA HIS A 234 2.98 -1.63 4.58
C HIS A 234 3.67 -1.56 5.94
N ASN A 235 4.17 -2.69 6.45
CA ASN A 235 4.96 -2.69 7.69
C ASN A 235 6.30 -1.96 7.50
N LEU A 236 6.96 -2.06 6.34
CA LEU A 236 8.17 -1.27 6.05
C LEU A 236 7.89 0.24 6.14
N ARG A 237 6.79 0.70 5.55
CA ARG A 237 6.35 2.09 5.64
C ARG A 237 5.98 2.49 7.09
N HIS A 238 5.32 1.61 7.85
CA HIS A 238 5.03 1.86 9.27
C HIS A 238 6.30 1.94 10.11
N SER A 239 7.27 1.06 9.85
CA SER A 239 8.56 1.10 10.53
C SER A 239 9.32 2.38 10.23
N PHE A 240 9.35 2.84 8.98
CA PHE A 240 9.88 4.15 8.61
C PHE A 240 9.24 5.27 9.45
N ALA A 241 7.91 5.33 9.49
CA ALA A 241 7.20 6.36 10.23
C ALA A 241 7.51 6.33 11.73
N THR A 242 7.55 5.12 12.33
CA THR A 242 7.87 4.93 13.74
C THR A 242 9.33 5.31 14.05
N HIS A 243 10.26 4.91 13.18
CA HIS A 243 11.69 5.23 13.37
C HIS A 243 11.97 6.73 13.29
N LEU A 244 11.41 7.42 12.29
CA LEU A 244 11.53 8.86 12.18
C LEU A 244 10.85 9.61 13.35
N ALA A 245 9.68 9.13 13.78
CA ALA A 245 9.00 9.68 14.95
C ALA A 245 9.86 9.49 16.21
N ALA A 246 10.45 8.32 16.40
CA ALA A 246 11.37 8.03 17.50
C ALA A 246 12.67 8.87 17.46
N ALA A 247 13.09 9.26 16.26
CA ALA A 247 14.20 10.20 16.06
C ALA A 247 13.81 11.68 16.29
N GLY A 248 12.53 11.97 16.59
CA GLY A 248 12.03 13.30 16.90
C GLY A 248 11.55 14.12 15.69
N VAL A 249 11.34 13.51 14.51
CA VAL A 249 10.76 14.21 13.36
C VAL A 249 9.33 14.66 13.69
N PRO A 250 8.99 15.96 13.49
CA PRO A 250 7.67 16.48 13.82
C PRO A 250 6.54 15.73 13.12
N LEU A 251 5.43 15.51 13.82
CA LEU A 251 4.29 14.74 13.28
C LEU A 251 3.70 15.35 12.00
N HIS A 252 3.64 16.68 11.89
CA HIS A 252 3.17 17.37 10.69
C HIS A 252 4.08 17.09 9.48
N GLN A 253 5.39 17.02 9.71
CA GLN A 253 6.37 16.68 8.67
C GLN A 253 6.24 15.19 8.25
N LEU A 254 6.09 14.29 9.22
CA LEU A 254 5.78 12.87 8.94
C LEU A 254 4.47 12.71 8.18
N GLN A 255 3.44 13.47 8.55
CA GLN A 255 2.16 13.46 7.84
C GLN A 255 2.33 13.92 6.39
N SER A 256 3.14 14.94 6.14
CA SER A 256 3.48 15.41 4.79
C SER A 256 4.18 14.32 3.99
N TYR A 257 5.25 13.71 4.52
CA TYR A 257 5.98 12.62 3.84
C TYR A 257 5.10 11.42 3.53
N LEU A 258 4.25 11.03 4.47
CA LEU A 258 3.38 9.88 4.33
C LEU A 258 2.13 10.17 3.48
N GLY A 259 1.70 11.42 3.36
CA GLY A 259 0.46 11.79 2.68
C GLY A 259 -0.76 11.16 3.37
N HIS A 260 -0.86 11.33 4.70
CA HIS A 260 -2.02 10.91 5.46
C HIS A 260 -3.09 12.00 5.39
N ALA A 261 -4.26 11.67 4.85
CA ALA A 261 -5.40 12.59 4.77
C ALA A 261 -5.99 12.92 6.16
N HIS A 262 -5.77 12.07 7.15
CA HIS A 262 -6.26 12.21 8.52
C HIS A 262 -5.12 12.13 9.52
N ILE A 263 -5.08 13.10 10.44
CA ILE A 263 -4.05 13.23 11.47
C ILE A 263 -4.06 12.05 12.46
N GLU A 264 -5.24 11.46 12.68
CA GLU A 264 -5.48 10.30 13.57
C GLU A 264 -4.58 9.09 13.28
N THR A 265 -4.13 8.91 12.04
CA THR A 265 -3.16 7.86 11.68
C THR A 265 -1.73 8.22 12.06
N THR A 266 -1.46 9.48 12.38
CA THR A 266 -0.13 9.98 12.74
C THR A 266 -0.02 10.25 14.25
N THR A 267 -1.14 10.42 14.96
CA THR A 267 -1.19 10.62 16.42
C THR A 267 -0.71 9.42 17.23
N LEU A 268 -0.65 8.23 16.63
CA LEU A 268 0.00 7.06 17.23
C LEU A 268 1.49 7.31 17.57
N TYR A 269 2.06 8.40 17.07
CA TYR A 269 3.48 8.77 17.23
C TYR A 269 3.69 10.05 18.07
N ALA A 270 2.66 10.54 18.77
CA ALA A 270 2.61 11.88 19.37
C ALA A 270 3.56 12.17 20.54
N HIS A 271 4.47 11.26 20.88
CA HIS A 271 5.26 11.36 22.14
C HIS A 271 6.69 11.89 21.95
N LEU A 272 7.05 12.50 20.82
CA LEU A 272 8.46 12.66 20.41
C LEU A 272 8.83 14.10 20.02
N THR A 273 10.09 14.47 20.26
CA THR A 273 10.66 15.81 20.13
C THR A 273 10.94 16.21 18.67
N PRO A 274 10.78 17.47 18.25
CA PRO A 274 10.91 17.90 16.85
C PRO A 274 12.36 17.99 16.35
N ILE A 275 12.65 17.42 15.19
CA ILE A 275 13.86 17.67 14.38
C ILE A 275 13.49 18.20 12.99
N ASN A 276 14.43 18.88 12.33
CA ASN A 276 14.20 19.50 11.02
C ASN A 276 14.39 18.50 9.85
N HIS A 277 14.17 18.98 8.62
CA HIS A 277 14.26 18.15 7.41
C HIS A 277 15.67 17.59 7.16
N VAL A 278 16.71 18.39 7.43
CA VAL A 278 18.13 17.98 7.21
C VAL A 278 18.51 16.85 8.18
N GLU A 279 18.13 16.98 9.44
CA GLU A 279 18.33 15.94 10.46
C GLU A 279 17.56 14.66 10.12
N ALA A 280 16.34 14.80 9.55
CA ALA A 280 15.58 13.65 9.09
C ALA A 280 16.26 12.90 7.93
N ILE A 281 16.92 13.63 7.00
CA ILE A 281 17.73 13.02 5.92
C ILE A 281 18.90 12.24 6.52
N ALA A 282 19.68 12.87 7.40
CA ALA A 282 20.82 12.22 8.04
C ALA A 282 20.41 10.97 8.82
N TYR A 283 19.24 10.99 9.46
CA TYR A 283 18.70 9.82 10.15
C TYR A 283 18.31 8.70 9.19
N VAL A 284 17.71 9.02 8.04
CA VAL A 284 17.40 8.01 7.00
C VAL A 284 18.68 7.42 6.42
N ASP A 285 19.71 8.22 6.21
CA ASP A 285 21.03 7.74 5.77
C ASP A 285 21.59 6.70 6.75
N ALA A 286 21.52 6.98 8.05
CA ALA A 286 21.94 6.03 9.09
C ALA A 286 21.10 4.74 9.11
N LEU A 287 19.79 4.83 8.89
CA LEU A 287 18.91 3.66 8.83
C LEU A 287 19.18 2.75 7.62
N VAL A 288 19.58 3.32 6.48
CA VAL A 288 19.79 2.55 5.25
C VAL A 288 21.24 2.06 5.10
N ALA A 289 22.21 2.68 5.76
CA ALA A 289 23.62 2.29 5.70
C ALA A 289 23.85 0.79 5.93
N PRO A 290 23.24 0.12 6.94
CA PRO A 290 23.40 -1.32 7.14
C PRO A 290 22.78 -2.19 6.03
N ILE A 291 21.89 -1.62 5.22
CA ILE A 291 21.26 -2.30 4.08
C ILE A 291 22.19 -2.24 2.85
N LEU A 292 22.82 -1.09 2.67
CA LEU A 292 23.67 -0.80 1.51
C LEU A 292 25.08 -1.40 1.64
N SER A 293 25.55 -1.64 2.86
CA SER A 293 26.86 -2.24 3.15
C SER A 293 26.89 -3.77 3.06
N ARG A 294 25.75 -4.42 2.87
CA ARG A 294 25.59 -5.87 2.68
C ARG A 294 25.30 -6.20 1.21
#